data_30b1d1bcb5bf640bb26b59fe13ae6ea9
#
_entry.id   30b1d1bcb5bf640bb26b59fe13ae6ea9
#
_cell.length_a   1.000
_cell.length_b   1.000
_cell.length_c   1.000
_cell.angle_alpha   90.00
_cell.angle_beta   90.00
_cell.angle_gamma   90.00
#
_symmetry.space_group_name_H-M   'P 1'
#
loop_
_entity.id
_entity.type
_entity.pdbx_description
1 polymer ?
#
loop_
_entity_poly.entity_id
_entity_poly.type
_entity_poly.pdbx_seq_one_letter_code
_entity_poly.pdbx_strand_id
1 'polypeptide(L)'
;EALLLENLRFYAEEEGKPVGVEKGTPEYDAAKKEMKTRQAEFAKKLASYADVYVNDAFGTAHRKHASTAVIADYFDADHKMLGLLMEKEVTAINNVLKNAQHPFTAIIGGSRVSSKLGVIKNLLDKVDNLIIGGGMGFTFIKAQGGKIGDSLHEDDLMPEALNIIKA
;
A
#
# COMPACT_ATOMS: atom_id res chain seq x y z
N GLU A 1 -13.88 27.49 14.13
CA GLU A 1 -13.25 26.79 15.25
C GLU A 1 -12.66 25.47 14.73
N ALA A 2 -11.41 25.13 15.08
CA ALA A 2 -10.77 23.89 14.64
C ALA A 2 -10.71 22.91 15.83
N LEU A 3 -11.03 21.65 15.60
CA LEU A 3 -10.90 20.57 16.56
C LEU A 3 -9.84 19.57 16.08
N LEU A 4 -8.80 19.36 16.88
CA LEU A 4 -7.82 18.32 16.67
C LEU A 4 -8.18 17.13 17.55
N LEU A 5 -8.44 15.97 16.93
CA LEU A 5 -8.65 14.74 17.65
C LEU A 5 -7.32 14.16 18.12
N GLU A 6 -7.38 13.35 19.17
CA GLU A 6 -6.24 12.57 19.64
C GLU A 6 -5.78 11.54 18.58
N ASN A 7 -4.59 10.99 18.77
CA ASN A 7 -4.06 9.95 17.89
C ASN A 7 -5.01 8.75 17.83
N LEU A 8 -5.65 8.58 16.67
CA LEU A 8 -6.67 7.55 16.47
C LEU A 8 -6.10 6.13 16.56
N ARG A 9 -4.79 5.96 16.40
CA ARG A 9 -4.12 4.64 16.55
C ARG A 9 -4.02 4.14 17.99
N PHE A 10 -4.39 4.96 18.97
CA PHE A 10 -4.63 4.48 20.33
C PHE A 10 -5.84 3.55 20.43
N TYR A 11 -6.70 3.58 19.41
CA TYR A 11 -7.85 2.68 19.26
C TYR A 11 -7.54 1.57 18.28
N ALA A 12 -7.68 0.32 18.69
CA ALA A 12 -7.44 -0.84 17.82
C ALA A 12 -8.34 -0.85 16.57
N GLU A 13 -9.51 -0.24 16.68
CA GLU A 13 -10.50 -0.06 15.63
C GLU A 13 -9.95 0.77 14.45
N GLU A 14 -9.04 1.69 14.70
CA GLU A 14 -8.42 2.49 13.61
C GLU A 14 -7.69 1.59 12.61
N GLU A 15 -6.88 0.67 13.09
CA GLU A 15 -6.19 -0.29 12.21
C GLU A 15 -7.06 -1.49 11.81
N GLY A 16 -8.12 -1.77 12.56
CA GLY A 16 -9.01 -2.90 12.30
C GLY A 16 -8.35 -4.27 12.44
N LYS A 17 -7.35 -4.37 13.31
CA LYS A 17 -6.60 -5.61 13.57
C LYS A 17 -6.88 -6.12 14.98
N PRO A 18 -7.18 -7.42 15.14
CA PRO A 18 -7.28 -8.03 16.47
C PRO A 18 -5.98 -7.86 17.27
N VAL A 19 -6.09 -7.61 18.55
CA VAL A 19 -4.97 -7.50 19.48
C VAL A 19 -4.98 -8.70 20.42
N GLY A 20 -3.80 -9.26 20.72
CA GLY A 20 -3.64 -10.34 21.69
C GLY A 20 -4.06 -11.73 21.21
N VAL A 21 -4.29 -11.92 19.90
CA VAL A 21 -4.69 -13.22 19.32
C VAL A 21 -3.68 -13.62 18.24
N GLU A 22 -3.26 -14.88 18.24
CA GLU A 22 -2.27 -15.40 17.29
C GLU A 22 -2.91 -15.61 15.91
N LYS A 23 -2.22 -15.13 14.85
CA LYS A 23 -2.68 -15.29 13.46
C LYS A 23 -2.68 -16.76 13.04
N GLY A 24 -3.72 -17.13 12.28
CA GLY A 24 -3.88 -18.50 11.76
C GLY A 24 -4.64 -19.43 12.67
N THR A 25 -5.22 -18.92 13.75
CA THR A 25 -6.10 -19.67 14.66
C THR A 25 -7.57 -19.35 14.40
N PRO A 26 -8.52 -20.26 14.71
CA PRO A 26 -9.96 -20.00 14.61
C PRO A 26 -10.39 -18.78 15.47
N GLU A 27 -9.75 -18.61 16.62
CA GLU A 27 -9.96 -17.47 17.52
C GLU A 27 -9.59 -16.15 16.86
N TYR A 28 -8.52 -16.15 16.05
CA TYR A 28 -8.12 -14.97 15.28
C TYR A 28 -9.16 -14.60 14.23
N ASP A 29 -9.73 -15.57 13.53
CA ASP A 29 -10.74 -15.33 12.51
C ASP A 29 -12.05 -14.77 13.12
N ALA A 30 -12.47 -15.29 14.27
CA ALA A 30 -13.60 -14.77 15.02
C ALA A 30 -13.34 -13.33 15.50
N ALA A 31 -12.18 -13.08 16.11
CA ALA A 31 -11.78 -11.76 16.58
C ALA A 31 -11.63 -10.75 15.43
N LYS A 32 -11.19 -11.19 14.26
CA LYS A 32 -11.08 -10.37 13.06
C LYS A 32 -12.45 -9.95 12.52
N LYS A 33 -13.43 -10.84 12.58
CA LYS A 33 -14.81 -10.54 12.17
C LYS A 33 -15.44 -9.52 13.13
N GLU A 34 -15.29 -9.71 14.42
CA GLU A 34 -15.76 -8.78 15.45
C GLU A 34 -15.07 -7.41 15.29
N MET A 35 -13.75 -7.39 15.11
CA MET A 35 -12.99 -6.15 14.92
C MET A 35 -13.45 -5.37 13.70
N LYS A 36 -13.85 -6.02 12.61
CA LYS A 36 -14.42 -5.33 11.44
C LYS A 36 -15.74 -4.61 11.78
N THR A 37 -16.59 -5.21 12.59
CA THR A 37 -17.83 -4.59 13.06
C THR A 37 -17.50 -3.37 13.92
N ARG A 38 -16.60 -3.52 14.88
CA ARG A 38 -16.13 -2.41 15.73
C ARG A 38 -15.47 -1.29 14.93
N GLN A 39 -14.67 -1.63 13.92
CA GLN A 39 -14.06 -0.65 13.02
C GLN A 39 -15.11 0.14 12.24
N ALA A 40 -16.16 -0.52 11.76
CA ALA A 40 -17.25 0.14 11.06
C ALA A 40 -18.04 1.09 11.98
N GLU A 41 -18.33 0.67 13.21
CA GLU A 41 -18.99 1.51 14.22
C GLU A 41 -18.12 2.72 14.60
N PHE A 42 -16.82 2.52 14.76
CA PHE A 42 -15.86 3.59 15.02
C PHE A 42 -15.82 4.61 13.88
N ALA A 43 -15.72 4.13 12.65
CA ALA A 43 -15.76 4.99 11.46
C ALA A 43 -17.09 5.75 11.33
N LYS A 44 -18.23 5.11 11.60
CA LYS A 44 -19.54 5.74 11.61
C LYS A 44 -19.62 6.85 12.66
N LYS A 45 -19.07 6.62 13.84
CA LYS A 45 -19.03 7.64 14.90
C LYS A 45 -18.16 8.84 14.48
N LEU A 46 -16.98 8.59 13.90
CA LEU A 46 -16.14 9.67 13.35
C LEU A 46 -16.87 10.47 12.26
N ALA A 47 -17.55 9.78 11.34
CA ALA A 47 -18.33 10.43 10.29
C ALA A 47 -19.44 11.32 10.82
N SER A 48 -20.03 11.00 11.98
CA SER A 48 -21.11 11.80 12.59
C SER A 48 -20.67 13.18 13.10
N TYR A 49 -19.37 13.47 13.10
CA TYR A 49 -18.85 14.75 13.57
C TYR A 49 -18.81 15.85 12.50
N ALA A 50 -19.03 15.51 11.23
CA ALA A 50 -18.94 16.45 10.12
C ALA A 50 -19.89 16.09 8.97
N ASP A 51 -20.22 17.08 8.16
CA ASP A 51 -21.10 16.92 7.00
C ASP A 51 -20.31 16.52 5.74
N VAL A 52 -19.01 16.76 5.71
CA VAL A 52 -18.13 16.51 4.58
C VAL A 52 -16.84 15.83 5.05
N TYR A 53 -16.37 14.87 4.27
CA TYR A 53 -15.12 14.18 4.50
C TYR A 53 -14.06 14.55 3.43
N VAL A 54 -12.89 14.97 3.89
CA VAL A 54 -11.74 15.26 3.02
C VAL A 54 -10.58 14.37 3.45
N ASN A 55 -10.07 13.54 2.53
CA ASN A 55 -8.86 12.75 2.76
C ASN A 55 -7.65 13.45 2.14
N ASP A 56 -6.75 13.96 2.98
CA ASP A 56 -5.48 14.56 2.57
C ASP A 56 -4.27 13.82 3.14
N ALA A 57 -4.45 12.58 3.60
CA ALA A 57 -3.45 11.76 4.27
C ALA A 57 -2.74 10.81 3.30
N PHE A 58 -1.89 11.32 2.42
CA PHE A 58 -1.17 10.52 1.42
C PHE A 58 -0.28 9.43 2.04
N GLY A 59 0.42 9.74 3.13
CA GLY A 59 1.30 8.79 3.81
C GLY A 59 0.61 7.51 4.31
N THR A 60 -0.71 7.55 4.54
CA THR A 60 -1.53 6.41 4.99
C THR A 60 -2.46 5.87 3.90
N ALA A 61 -2.41 6.41 2.68
CA ALA A 61 -3.31 6.04 1.58
C ALA A 61 -3.27 4.56 1.19
N HIS A 62 -2.15 3.87 1.45
CA HIS A 62 -1.97 2.44 1.22
C HIS A 62 -2.59 1.55 2.31
N ARG A 63 -3.22 2.12 3.33
CA ARG A 63 -3.80 1.38 4.48
C ARG A 63 -5.30 1.58 4.54
N LYS A 64 -6.03 0.47 4.74
CA LYS A 64 -7.49 0.51 4.94
C LYS A 64 -7.82 0.74 6.43
N HIS A 65 -7.48 1.93 6.94
CA HIS A 65 -7.82 2.34 8.29
C HIS A 65 -9.24 2.90 8.39
N ALA A 66 -9.76 2.99 9.61
CA ALA A 66 -11.11 3.53 9.85
C ALA A 66 -11.23 4.97 9.33
N SER A 67 -10.30 5.85 9.73
CA SER A 67 -10.35 7.28 9.40
C SER A 67 -9.93 7.63 7.98
N THR A 68 -9.21 6.74 7.27
CA THR A 68 -8.68 7.03 5.93
C THR A 68 -9.41 6.30 4.80
N ALA A 69 -10.13 5.22 5.11
CA ALA A 69 -10.83 4.45 4.09
C ALA A 69 -12.26 4.11 4.49
N VAL A 70 -12.47 3.47 5.65
CA VAL A 70 -13.80 2.97 6.04
C VAL A 70 -14.80 4.12 6.27
N ILE A 71 -14.33 5.25 6.77
CA ILE A 71 -15.15 6.44 7.00
C ILE A 71 -15.83 6.95 5.72
N ALA A 72 -15.18 6.79 4.56
CA ALA A 72 -15.72 7.24 3.29
C ALA A 72 -16.99 6.50 2.87
N ASP A 73 -17.26 5.33 3.44
CA ASP A 73 -18.49 4.57 3.20
C ASP A 73 -19.73 5.23 3.83
N TYR A 74 -19.53 6.16 4.77
CA TYR A 74 -20.59 6.89 5.47
C TYR A 74 -20.90 8.27 4.89
N PHE A 75 -20.26 8.63 3.78
CA PHE A 75 -20.54 9.85 3.02
C PHE A 75 -20.94 9.48 1.60
N ASP A 76 -21.87 10.21 1.03
CA ASP A 76 -22.21 10.11 -0.39
C ASP A 76 -21.10 10.68 -1.30
N ALA A 77 -21.27 10.59 -2.60
CA ALA A 77 -20.26 11.00 -3.57
C ALA A 77 -19.94 12.51 -3.53
N ASP A 78 -20.90 13.33 -3.18
CA ASP A 78 -20.76 14.80 -3.19
C ASP A 78 -20.18 15.34 -1.88
N HIS A 79 -20.20 14.50 -0.82
CA HIS A 79 -19.70 14.87 0.50
C HIS A 79 -18.39 14.18 0.89
N LYS A 80 -17.69 13.53 -0.05
CA LYS A 80 -16.36 12.98 0.16
C LYS A 80 -15.43 13.30 -1.00
N MET A 81 -14.22 13.76 -0.66
CA MET A 81 -13.26 14.20 -1.67
C MET A 81 -11.81 14.00 -1.22
N LEU A 82 -10.90 14.10 -2.16
CA LEU A 82 -9.48 14.19 -1.88
C LEU A 82 -9.13 15.62 -1.48
N GLY A 83 -8.20 15.76 -0.55
CA GLY A 83 -7.58 17.04 -0.25
C GLY A 83 -6.52 17.38 -1.31
N LEU A 84 -6.01 18.60 -1.23
CA LEU A 84 -5.08 19.17 -2.24
C LEU A 84 -3.78 18.35 -2.37
N LEU A 85 -3.24 17.82 -1.27
CA LEU A 85 -2.04 16.99 -1.31
C LEU A 85 -2.34 15.66 -2.01
N MET A 86 -3.41 14.98 -1.60
CA MET A 86 -3.83 13.72 -2.20
C MET A 86 -4.13 13.87 -3.69
N GLU A 87 -4.83 14.90 -4.09
CA GLU A 87 -5.11 15.20 -5.49
C GLU A 87 -3.82 15.38 -6.30
N LYS A 88 -2.88 16.17 -5.78
CA LYS A 88 -1.58 16.39 -6.42
C LYS A 88 -0.78 15.10 -6.59
N GLU A 89 -0.70 14.28 -5.55
CA GLU A 89 0.04 13.02 -5.56
C GLU A 89 -0.61 11.99 -6.53
N VAL A 90 -1.92 11.83 -6.45
CA VAL A 90 -2.67 10.93 -7.35
C VAL A 90 -2.56 11.39 -8.80
N THR A 91 -2.65 12.68 -9.05
CA THR A 91 -2.50 13.25 -10.40
C THR A 91 -1.08 13.04 -10.94
N ALA A 92 -0.05 13.26 -10.12
CA ALA A 92 1.34 13.03 -10.52
C ALA A 92 1.59 11.55 -10.88
N ILE A 93 1.12 10.62 -10.04
CA ILE A 93 1.25 9.18 -10.30
C ILE A 93 0.49 8.79 -11.58
N ASN A 94 -0.74 9.27 -11.75
CA ASN A 94 -1.54 8.98 -12.95
C ASN A 94 -0.87 9.52 -14.23
N ASN A 95 -0.31 10.71 -14.19
CA ASN A 95 0.41 11.30 -15.32
C ASN A 95 1.63 10.47 -15.70
N VAL A 96 2.41 10.03 -14.71
CA VAL A 96 3.56 9.14 -14.95
C VAL A 96 3.13 7.80 -15.56
N LEU A 97 2.02 7.21 -15.08
CA LEU A 97 1.56 5.89 -15.56
C LEU A 97 0.85 5.93 -16.91
N LYS A 98 0.16 7.04 -17.24
CA LYS A 98 -0.67 7.14 -18.45
C LYS A 98 -0.01 7.95 -19.58
N ASN A 99 0.80 8.94 -19.22
CA ASN A 99 1.36 9.93 -20.14
C ASN A 99 2.86 10.11 -19.88
N ALA A 100 3.59 9.02 -19.59
CA ALA A 100 5.02 9.08 -19.37
C ALA A 100 5.73 9.71 -20.56
N GLN A 101 6.65 10.63 -20.29
CA GLN A 101 7.58 11.10 -21.31
C GLN A 101 8.70 10.07 -21.45
N HIS A 102 9.08 9.75 -22.68
CA HIS A 102 10.15 8.82 -22.97
C HIS A 102 11.49 9.55 -23.24
N PRO A 103 12.64 9.02 -22.78
CA PRO A 103 12.78 7.73 -22.09
C PRO A 103 12.26 7.76 -20.64
N PHE A 104 11.40 6.80 -20.30
CA PHE A 104 10.88 6.62 -18.95
C PHE A 104 11.71 5.59 -18.18
N THR A 105 12.39 6.03 -17.14
CA THR A 105 13.18 5.17 -16.25
C THR A 105 12.48 5.02 -14.92
N ALA A 106 12.14 3.79 -14.54
CA ALA A 106 11.61 3.49 -13.21
C ALA A 106 12.70 2.87 -12.32
N ILE A 107 12.73 3.27 -11.07
CA ILE A 107 13.62 2.73 -10.04
C ILE A 107 12.78 2.06 -8.97
N ILE A 108 12.93 0.75 -8.80
CA ILE A 108 12.23 -0.01 -7.77
C ILE A 108 13.24 -0.58 -6.78
N GLY A 109 13.00 -0.32 -5.50
CA GLY A 109 13.81 -0.85 -4.41
C GLY A 109 12.96 -1.53 -3.35
N GLY A 110 13.59 -2.43 -2.61
CA GLY A 110 12.97 -3.15 -1.51
C GLY A 110 13.80 -4.35 -1.08
N SER A 111 13.37 -5.06 -0.06
CA SER A 111 14.06 -6.26 0.44
C SER A 111 13.68 -7.53 -0.31
N ARG A 112 12.45 -7.61 -0.84
CA ARG A 112 11.88 -8.83 -1.44
C ARG A 112 11.23 -8.56 -2.79
N VAL A 113 11.56 -9.40 -3.79
CA VAL A 113 10.92 -9.42 -5.12
C VAL A 113 9.43 -9.73 -5.00
N SER A 114 9.06 -10.73 -4.16
CA SER A 114 7.67 -11.17 -3.95
C SER A 114 6.73 -10.02 -3.61
N SER A 115 7.20 -9.06 -2.81
CA SER A 115 6.38 -7.92 -2.41
C SER A 115 6.15 -6.86 -3.51
N LYS A 116 6.95 -6.89 -4.57
CA LYS A 116 6.93 -5.90 -5.67
C LYS A 116 6.66 -6.50 -7.04
N LEU A 117 6.52 -7.83 -7.13
CA LEU A 117 6.39 -8.54 -8.40
C LEU A 117 5.26 -7.99 -9.28
N GLY A 118 4.09 -7.72 -8.69
CA GLY A 118 2.97 -7.12 -9.43
C GLY A 118 3.28 -5.73 -9.99
N VAL A 119 4.00 -4.91 -9.22
CA VAL A 119 4.43 -3.58 -9.66
C VAL A 119 5.45 -3.68 -10.79
N ILE A 120 6.44 -4.57 -10.65
CA ILE A 120 7.46 -4.82 -11.66
C ILE A 120 6.80 -5.23 -12.98
N LYS A 121 5.92 -6.24 -12.96
CA LYS A 121 5.20 -6.72 -14.15
C LYS A 121 4.37 -5.63 -14.83
N ASN A 122 3.69 -4.80 -14.06
CA ASN A 122 2.88 -3.70 -14.59
C ASN A 122 3.71 -2.56 -15.19
N LEU A 123 4.99 -2.47 -14.84
CA LEU A 123 5.88 -1.43 -15.36
C LEU A 123 6.64 -1.89 -16.61
N LEU A 124 6.92 -3.19 -16.78
CA LEU A 124 7.71 -3.70 -17.91
C LEU A 124 7.23 -3.20 -19.28
N ASP A 125 5.92 -3.15 -19.48
CA ASP A 125 5.33 -2.67 -20.75
C ASP A 125 5.26 -1.14 -20.88
N LYS A 126 5.73 -0.40 -19.87
CA LYS A 126 5.56 1.06 -19.81
C LYS A 126 6.87 1.83 -19.71
N VAL A 127 7.94 1.17 -19.31
CA VAL A 127 9.22 1.80 -19.06
C VAL A 127 10.23 1.46 -20.14
N ASP A 128 11.13 2.39 -20.45
CA ASP A 128 12.28 2.14 -21.31
C ASP A 128 13.45 1.53 -20.51
N ASN A 129 13.54 1.89 -19.23
CA ASN A 129 14.55 1.36 -18.32
C ASN A 129 13.95 1.04 -16.96
N LEU A 130 14.29 -0.14 -16.43
CA LEU A 130 13.91 -0.54 -15.08
C LEU A 130 15.17 -0.80 -14.25
N ILE A 131 15.36 0.00 -13.20
CA ILE A 131 16.46 -0.17 -12.24
C ILE A 131 15.91 -0.89 -11.03
N ILE A 132 16.47 -2.06 -10.72
CA ILE A 132 16.11 -2.83 -9.53
C ILE A 132 17.21 -2.66 -8.49
N GLY A 133 16.86 -2.01 -7.38
CA GLY A 133 17.76 -1.71 -6.28
C GLY A 133 17.37 -2.39 -4.96
N GLY A 134 18.16 -2.14 -3.93
CA GLY A 134 17.94 -2.70 -2.60
C GLY A 134 18.18 -4.21 -2.53
N GLY A 135 17.73 -4.86 -1.45
CA GLY A 135 17.93 -6.28 -1.18
C GLY A 135 17.34 -7.21 -2.24
N MET A 136 16.26 -6.79 -2.90
CA MET A 136 15.65 -7.56 -3.98
C MET A 136 16.60 -7.76 -5.18
N GLY A 137 17.54 -6.84 -5.42
CA GLY A 137 18.54 -6.96 -6.48
C GLY A 137 19.40 -8.21 -6.36
N PHE A 138 19.64 -8.71 -5.15
CA PHE A 138 20.45 -9.92 -4.93
C PHE A 138 19.78 -11.18 -5.49
N THR A 139 18.44 -11.25 -5.48
CA THR A 139 17.71 -12.35 -6.15
C THR A 139 18.01 -12.37 -7.66
N PHE A 140 18.04 -11.20 -8.31
CA PHE A 140 18.37 -11.08 -9.74
C PHE A 140 19.83 -11.44 -10.01
N ILE A 141 20.77 -10.98 -9.18
CA ILE A 141 22.19 -11.28 -9.32
C ILE A 141 22.42 -12.79 -9.17
N LYS A 142 21.81 -13.43 -8.17
CA LYS A 142 21.92 -14.88 -7.97
C LYS A 142 21.31 -15.67 -9.11
N ALA A 143 20.15 -15.24 -9.62
CA ALA A 143 19.48 -15.86 -10.76
C ALA A 143 20.37 -15.86 -12.03
N GLN A 144 21.22 -14.85 -12.19
CA GLN A 144 22.21 -14.75 -13.26
C GLN A 144 23.52 -15.52 -12.98
N GLY A 145 23.61 -16.26 -11.87
CA GLY A 145 24.81 -17.00 -11.46
C GLY A 145 25.83 -16.17 -10.72
N GLY A 146 25.49 -14.93 -10.32
CA GLY A 146 26.37 -14.08 -9.52
C GLY A 146 26.48 -14.52 -8.07
N LYS A 147 27.57 -14.15 -7.42
CA LYS A 147 27.82 -14.43 -5.99
C LYS A 147 27.26 -13.30 -5.15
N ILE A 148 26.45 -13.63 -4.15
CA ILE A 148 25.76 -12.65 -3.28
C ILE A 148 26.14 -12.76 -1.80
N GLY A 149 27.06 -13.69 -1.43
CA GLY A 149 27.40 -13.96 -0.04
C GLY A 149 26.16 -14.36 0.77
N ASP A 150 26.04 -13.83 1.98
CA ASP A 150 24.91 -14.06 2.89
C ASP A 150 23.76 -13.07 2.68
N SER A 151 23.70 -12.41 1.52
CA SER A 151 22.67 -11.42 1.23
C SER A 151 21.28 -12.06 1.12
N LEU A 152 20.27 -11.32 1.56
CA LEU A 152 18.86 -11.72 1.50
C LEU A 152 18.45 -11.97 0.05
N HIS A 153 17.82 -13.10 -0.24
CA HIS A 153 17.35 -13.47 -1.57
C HIS A 153 16.16 -14.43 -1.47
N GLU A 154 15.48 -14.62 -2.61
CA GLU A 154 14.32 -15.51 -2.70
C GLU A 154 14.57 -16.52 -3.83
N ASP A 155 14.96 -17.76 -3.48
CA ASP A 155 15.30 -18.81 -4.43
C ASP A 155 14.11 -19.20 -5.32
N ASP A 156 12.91 -19.22 -4.75
CA ASP A 156 11.68 -19.55 -5.44
C ASP A 156 11.35 -18.58 -6.58
N LEU A 157 11.89 -17.35 -6.52
CA LEU A 157 11.65 -16.31 -7.49
C LEU A 157 12.78 -16.12 -8.51
N MET A 158 13.85 -16.92 -8.46
CA MET A 158 14.93 -16.84 -9.45
C MET A 158 14.45 -17.09 -10.89
N PRO A 159 13.57 -18.07 -11.17
CA PRO A 159 13.04 -18.25 -12.52
C PRO A 159 12.27 -17.01 -13.01
N GLU A 160 11.49 -16.39 -12.13
CA GLU A 160 10.75 -15.19 -12.47
C GLU A 160 11.66 -13.98 -12.68
N ALA A 161 12.72 -13.85 -11.87
CA ALA A 161 13.74 -12.81 -12.04
C ALA A 161 14.40 -12.92 -13.41
N LEU A 162 14.71 -14.13 -13.89
CA LEU A 162 15.24 -14.35 -15.23
C LEU A 162 14.22 -13.98 -16.33
N ASN A 163 12.93 -14.24 -16.12
CA ASN A 163 11.89 -13.83 -17.06
C ASN A 163 11.79 -12.31 -17.17
N ILE A 164 11.87 -11.63 -16.04
CA ILE A 164 11.85 -10.15 -15.98
C ILE A 164 13.06 -9.55 -16.72
N ILE A 165 14.26 -10.16 -16.59
CA ILE A 165 15.47 -9.69 -17.27
C ILE A 165 15.35 -9.83 -18.81
N LYS A 166 14.59 -10.81 -19.28
CA LYS A 166 14.41 -11.08 -20.72
C LYS A 166 13.31 -10.26 -21.37
N ALA A 167 12.40 -9.72 -20.57
CA ALA A 167 11.28 -8.91 -21.04
C ALA A 167 11.73 -7.51 -21.40
#